data_4162fabe63c76e634fea507738c8f706
#
_entry.id   4162fabe63c76e634fea507738c8f706
#
_cell.length_a   1.000
_cell.length_b   1.000
_cell.length_c   1.000
_cell.angle_alpha   90.00
_cell.angle_beta   90.00
_cell.angle_gamma   90.00
#
_symmetry.space_group_name_H-M   'P 1'
#
loop_
_entity.id
_entity.type
_entity.pdbx_description
1 polymer ?
#
loop_
_entity_poly.entity_id
_entity_poly.type
_entity_poly.pdbx_seq_one_letter_code
_entity_poly.pdbx_strand_id
1 'polypeptide(L)'
;MPNYKSCIVLLTVHFFILVNVYSQSKPLKVYEKDGITLKSYNFDGLQPFLNQKNDTLYVINFWATWCVPCVKELPHFEKMNKKYNKEKFKMILVSLDFPKMIESRVIPFIKNKNLQAEVVVLNDPDANTWIEKVANEWSGAIPATIIYKNEKRKFYEQSFTEEELETEIKSFIN
;
A
#
# COMPACT_ATOMS: atom_id res chain seq x y z
N MET A 1 53.66 -51.61 18.80
CA MET A 1 52.93 -51.05 17.66
C MET A 1 51.58 -50.56 18.13
N PRO A 2 51.33 -49.27 18.33
CA PRO A 2 50.00 -48.79 18.74
C PRO A 2 49.13 -48.43 17.53
N ASN A 3 47.93 -48.98 17.53
CA ASN A 3 46.91 -48.77 16.54
C ASN A 3 46.30 -47.34 16.66
N TYR A 4 46.45 -46.55 15.62
CA TYR A 4 45.84 -45.25 15.49
C TYR A 4 44.43 -45.41 14.94
N LYS A 5 43.37 -45.33 15.81
CA LYS A 5 41.98 -45.22 15.38
C LYS A 5 41.69 -43.75 15.06
N SER A 6 41.60 -43.45 13.77
CA SER A 6 41.23 -42.15 13.24
C SER A 6 39.75 -41.88 13.55
N CYS A 7 39.44 -40.97 14.47
CA CYS A 7 38.10 -40.42 14.68
C CYS A 7 37.84 -39.31 13.65
N ILE A 8 37.07 -39.63 12.63
CA ILE A 8 36.55 -38.63 11.69
C ILE A 8 35.34 -37.97 12.37
N VAL A 9 35.53 -36.76 12.87
CA VAL A 9 34.44 -35.91 13.37
C VAL A 9 33.75 -35.27 12.14
N LEU A 10 32.59 -35.76 11.79
CA LEU A 10 31.72 -35.16 10.79
C LEU A 10 31.07 -33.91 11.38
N LEU A 11 31.65 -32.75 11.09
CA LEU A 11 31.04 -31.44 11.35
C LEU A 11 29.89 -31.21 10.34
N THR A 12 28.66 -31.52 10.74
CA THR A 12 27.47 -31.16 9.99
C THR A 12 27.20 -29.65 10.17
N VAL A 13 27.60 -28.86 9.19
CA VAL A 13 27.23 -27.44 9.12
C VAL A 13 25.74 -27.33 8.79
N HIS A 14 24.93 -27.04 9.79
CA HIS A 14 23.53 -26.71 9.60
C HIS A 14 23.44 -25.28 9.02
N PHE A 15 23.23 -25.18 7.70
CA PHE A 15 22.94 -23.92 7.02
C PHE A 15 21.48 -23.56 7.33
N PHE A 16 21.28 -22.70 8.35
CA PHE A 16 19.97 -22.11 8.62
C PHE A 16 19.66 -21.11 7.49
N ILE A 17 18.85 -21.56 6.52
CA ILE A 17 18.25 -20.66 5.55
C ILE A 17 17.17 -19.86 6.29
N LEU A 18 17.50 -18.60 6.62
CA LEU A 18 16.51 -17.63 7.10
C LEU A 18 15.56 -17.31 5.92
N VAL A 19 14.49 -18.08 5.81
CA VAL A 19 13.39 -17.76 4.89
C VAL A 19 12.70 -16.52 5.47
N ASN A 20 12.98 -15.36 4.88
CA ASN A 20 12.17 -14.17 5.12
C ASN A 20 10.76 -14.45 4.58
N VAL A 21 9.86 -14.88 5.45
CA VAL A 21 8.44 -15.00 5.14
C VAL A 21 7.90 -13.56 5.05
N TYR A 22 7.96 -13.00 3.85
CA TYR A 22 7.18 -11.82 3.56
C TYR A 22 5.71 -12.22 3.68
N SER A 23 5.01 -11.67 4.66
CA SER A 23 3.57 -11.84 4.77
C SER A 23 2.92 -11.26 3.50
N GLN A 24 2.58 -12.14 2.57
CA GLN A 24 1.85 -11.73 1.37
C GLN A 24 0.42 -11.39 1.80
N SER A 25 0.00 -10.17 1.50
CA SER A 25 -1.37 -9.75 1.74
C SER A 25 -2.32 -10.61 0.89
N LYS A 26 -3.17 -11.40 1.57
CA LYS A 26 -4.17 -12.24 0.90
C LYS A 26 -5.44 -11.41 0.66
N PRO A 27 -5.88 -11.20 -0.58
CA PRO A 27 -7.12 -10.47 -0.84
C PRO A 27 -8.33 -11.27 -0.35
N LEU A 28 -9.35 -10.59 0.16
CA LEU A 28 -10.66 -11.15 0.47
C LEU A 28 -11.39 -11.55 -0.82
N LYS A 29 -11.28 -10.69 -1.84
CA LYS A 29 -11.92 -10.89 -3.13
C LYS A 29 -11.10 -10.23 -4.23
N VAL A 30 -11.10 -10.84 -5.40
CA VAL A 30 -10.56 -10.29 -6.65
C VAL A 30 -11.75 -10.06 -7.58
N TYR A 31 -11.83 -8.85 -8.13
CA TYR A 31 -12.80 -8.47 -9.13
C TYR A 31 -12.09 -8.35 -10.47
N GLU A 32 -12.66 -8.95 -11.50
CA GLU A 32 -12.15 -8.88 -12.87
C GLU A 32 -13.27 -8.40 -13.79
N LYS A 33 -13.13 -7.21 -14.33
CA LYS A 33 -14.12 -6.62 -15.23
C LYS A 33 -13.48 -5.59 -16.16
N ASP A 34 -13.85 -5.59 -17.41
CA ASP A 34 -13.44 -4.61 -18.42
C ASP A 34 -11.91 -4.46 -18.58
N GLY A 35 -11.15 -5.55 -18.32
CA GLY A 35 -9.69 -5.57 -18.34
C GLY A 35 -9.03 -5.00 -17.07
N ILE A 36 -9.81 -4.66 -16.05
CA ILE A 36 -9.33 -4.21 -14.75
C ILE A 36 -9.38 -5.37 -13.76
N THR A 37 -8.26 -5.64 -13.09
CA THR A 37 -8.19 -6.54 -11.92
C THR A 37 -8.08 -5.69 -10.65
N LEU A 38 -9.09 -5.76 -9.79
CA LEU A 38 -9.17 -4.98 -8.55
C LEU A 38 -9.25 -5.92 -7.35
N LYS A 39 -8.34 -5.76 -6.39
CA LYS A 39 -8.26 -6.59 -5.18
C LYS A 39 -8.88 -5.87 -4.00
N SER A 40 -9.68 -6.59 -3.22
CA SER A 40 -10.27 -6.11 -1.98
C SER A 40 -9.64 -6.81 -0.78
N TYR A 41 -9.38 -6.06 0.29
CA TYR A 41 -8.76 -6.52 1.52
C TYR A 41 -9.58 -6.06 2.73
N ASN A 42 -9.56 -6.83 3.82
CA ASN A 42 -9.80 -6.28 5.16
C ASN A 42 -8.56 -5.53 5.64
N PHE A 43 -8.62 -4.95 6.82
CA PHE A 43 -7.50 -4.16 7.34
C PHE A 43 -6.23 -5.01 7.56
N ASP A 44 -6.35 -6.24 8.03
CA ASP A 44 -5.20 -7.13 8.21
C ASP A 44 -4.49 -7.43 6.88
N GLY A 45 -5.27 -7.64 5.81
CA GLY A 45 -4.73 -7.78 4.46
C GLY A 45 -4.15 -6.49 3.87
N LEU A 46 -4.60 -5.31 4.34
CA LEU A 46 -4.07 -4.01 3.92
C LEU A 46 -2.79 -3.63 4.68
N GLN A 47 -2.61 -4.06 5.92
CA GLN A 47 -1.46 -3.70 6.76
C GLN A 47 -0.09 -3.86 6.08
N PRO A 48 0.19 -4.92 5.28
CA PRO A 48 1.45 -5.02 4.56
C PRO A 48 1.75 -3.85 3.63
N PHE A 49 0.73 -3.21 3.05
CA PHE A 49 0.92 -2.01 2.22
C PHE A 49 1.28 -0.77 3.04
N LEU A 50 0.91 -0.74 4.32
CA LEU A 50 1.12 0.39 5.21
C LEU A 50 2.45 0.32 5.98
N ASN A 51 3.13 -0.85 5.98
CA ASN A 51 4.22 -1.12 6.92
C ASN A 51 5.42 -1.82 6.25
N GLN A 52 5.72 -1.49 5.00
CA GLN A 52 6.90 -2.02 4.31
C GLN A 52 8.19 -1.45 4.91
N LYS A 53 9.13 -2.34 5.24
CA LYS A 53 10.46 -1.98 5.74
C LYS A 53 11.50 -2.17 4.64
N ASN A 54 11.51 -1.26 3.69
CA ASN A 54 12.46 -1.24 2.58
C ASN A 54 12.72 0.21 2.14
N ASP A 55 13.68 0.43 1.25
CA ASP A 55 14.07 1.75 0.77
C ASP A 55 13.11 2.33 -0.31
N THR A 56 11.87 1.88 -0.35
CA THR A 56 10.85 2.40 -1.26
C THR A 56 10.03 3.50 -0.57
N LEU A 57 9.80 4.59 -1.24
CA LEU A 57 8.86 5.62 -0.82
C LEU A 57 7.44 5.20 -1.20
N TYR A 58 6.58 5.10 -0.20
CA TYR A 58 5.16 4.79 -0.37
C TYR A 58 4.31 6.04 -0.19
N VAL A 59 3.40 6.25 -1.13
CA VAL A 59 2.33 7.25 -1.04
C VAL A 59 1.01 6.50 -1.09
N ILE A 60 0.25 6.53 -0.01
CA ILE A 60 -1.00 5.78 0.13
C ILE A 60 -2.11 6.79 0.40
N ASN A 61 -3.05 6.89 -0.55
CA ASN A 61 -4.19 7.80 -0.46
C ASN A 61 -5.49 7.02 -0.25
N PHE A 62 -6.24 7.40 0.78
CA PHE A 62 -7.57 6.87 1.08
C PHE A 62 -8.62 7.79 0.43
N TRP A 63 -9.43 7.21 -0.44
CA TRP A 63 -10.39 7.94 -1.27
C TRP A 63 -11.67 7.14 -1.52
N ALA A 64 -12.65 7.74 -2.18
CA ALA A 64 -13.82 7.04 -2.69
C ALA A 64 -14.41 7.76 -3.91
N THR A 65 -15.15 7.02 -4.75
CA THR A 65 -15.80 7.60 -5.95
C THR A 65 -16.87 8.63 -5.64
N TRP A 66 -17.44 8.59 -4.45
CA TRP A 66 -18.45 9.53 -3.94
C TRP A 66 -17.85 10.74 -3.21
N CYS A 67 -16.55 10.73 -2.94
CA CYS A 67 -15.84 11.81 -2.26
C CYS A 67 -15.38 12.85 -3.29
N VAL A 68 -16.10 13.96 -3.38
CA VAL A 68 -15.80 15.02 -4.36
C VAL A 68 -14.40 15.60 -4.23
N PRO A 69 -13.88 15.98 -3.03
CA PRO A 69 -12.53 16.49 -2.92
C PRO A 69 -11.49 15.42 -3.28
N CYS A 70 -11.71 14.13 -2.93
CA CYS A 70 -10.82 13.05 -3.31
C CYS A 70 -10.69 12.93 -4.84
N VAL A 71 -11.82 12.92 -5.54
CA VAL A 71 -11.84 12.80 -7.01
C VAL A 71 -11.15 13.99 -7.70
N LYS A 72 -11.22 15.19 -7.09
CA LYS A 72 -10.56 16.39 -7.62
C LYS A 72 -9.03 16.31 -7.51
N GLU A 73 -8.49 15.68 -6.47
CA GLU A 73 -7.04 15.60 -6.27
C GLU A 73 -6.38 14.42 -6.99
N LEU A 74 -7.12 13.35 -7.35
CA LEU A 74 -6.56 12.17 -8.02
C LEU A 74 -5.66 12.48 -9.23
N PRO A 75 -5.95 13.48 -10.10
CA PRO A 75 -5.04 13.84 -11.19
C PRO A 75 -3.64 14.27 -10.71
N HIS A 76 -3.53 14.88 -9.52
CA HIS A 76 -2.24 15.26 -8.94
C HIS A 76 -1.45 14.03 -8.52
N PHE A 77 -2.13 13.04 -7.89
CA PHE A 77 -1.54 11.74 -7.54
C PHE A 77 -1.08 10.97 -8.76
N GLU A 78 -1.89 10.87 -9.83
CA GLU A 78 -1.50 10.23 -11.08
C GLU A 78 -0.29 10.90 -11.74
N LYS A 79 -0.20 12.24 -11.69
CA LYS A 79 0.94 12.97 -12.19
C LYS A 79 2.21 12.66 -11.40
N MET A 80 2.12 12.57 -10.07
CA MET A 80 3.24 12.15 -9.21
C MET A 80 3.60 10.70 -9.44
N ASN A 81 2.62 9.80 -9.57
CA ASN A 81 2.85 8.41 -9.91
C ASN A 81 3.66 8.30 -11.21
N LYS A 82 3.23 8.96 -12.28
CA LYS A 82 3.96 8.97 -13.56
C LYS A 82 5.37 9.56 -13.44
N LYS A 83 5.55 10.60 -12.63
CA LYS A 83 6.83 11.29 -12.47
C LYS A 83 7.86 10.47 -11.71
N TYR A 84 7.43 9.78 -10.63
CA TYR A 84 8.32 9.09 -9.70
C TYR A 84 8.30 7.56 -9.85
N ASN A 85 7.43 6.99 -10.68
CA ASN A 85 7.25 5.55 -10.90
C ASN A 85 8.44 4.88 -11.63
N LYS A 86 9.66 5.17 -11.24
CA LYS A 86 10.84 4.56 -11.85
C LYS A 86 11.43 3.50 -10.93
N GLU A 87 11.95 3.91 -9.80
CA GLU A 87 12.57 2.99 -8.83
C GLU A 87 12.28 3.50 -7.42
N LYS A 88 12.04 2.56 -6.49
CA LYS A 88 11.86 2.87 -5.07
C LYS A 88 10.76 3.90 -4.79
N PHE A 89 9.70 3.89 -5.60
CA PHE A 89 8.49 4.67 -5.39
C PHE A 89 7.26 3.80 -5.66
N LYS A 90 6.26 3.89 -4.79
CA LYS A 90 5.01 3.16 -4.92
C LYS A 90 3.84 4.05 -4.51
N MET A 91 2.90 4.24 -5.43
CA MET A 91 1.63 4.91 -5.15
C MET A 91 0.51 3.89 -5.10
N ILE A 92 -0.30 3.97 -4.05
CA ILE A 92 -1.43 3.07 -3.81
C ILE A 92 -2.65 3.91 -3.48
N LEU A 93 -3.71 3.73 -4.24
CA LEU A 93 -5.00 4.37 -4.04
C LEU A 93 -5.95 3.38 -3.35
N VAL A 94 -6.22 3.59 -2.07
CA VAL A 94 -7.10 2.72 -1.26
C VAL A 94 -8.52 3.25 -1.33
N SER A 95 -9.38 2.58 -2.10
CA SER A 95 -10.80 2.93 -2.19
C SER A 95 -11.56 2.47 -0.94
N LEU A 96 -12.35 3.38 -0.37
CA LEU A 96 -13.31 3.12 0.71
C LEU A 96 -14.75 2.98 0.18
N ASP A 97 -14.90 2.71 -1.12
CA ASP A 97 -16.21 2.44 -1.69
C ASP A 97 -16.81 1.12 -1.15
N PHE A 98 -18.11 1.12 -0.93
CA PHE A 98 -18.81 -0.09 -0.47
C PHE A 98 -18.68 -1.25 -1.47
N PRO A 99 -18.66 -2.52 -1.01
CA PRO A 99 -18.51 -3.69 -1.86
C PRO A 99 -19.50 -3.75 -3.04
N LYS A 100 -20.75 -3.33 -2.83
CA LYS A 100 -21.78 -3.28 -3.86
C LYS A 100 -21.52 -2.25 -4.96
N MET A 101 -20.62 -1.30 -4.73
CA MET A 101 -20.28 -0.23 -5.67
C MET A 101 -19.05 -0.57 -6.53
N ILE A 102 -18.33 -1.63 -6.23
CA ILE A 102 -17.05 -1.93 -6.87
C ILE A 102 -17.22 -2.15 -8.37
N GLU A 103 -18.09 -3.08 -8.77
CA GLU A 103 -18.29 -3.41 -10.19
C GLU A 103 -19.09 -2.35 -10.96
N SER A 104 -19.95 -1.60 -10.26
CA SER A 104 -20.84 -0.62 -10.88
C SER A 104 -20.28 0.81 -10.93
N ARG A 105 -19.30 1.13 -10.04
CA ARG A 105 -18.73 2.47 -9.95
C ARG A 105 -17.22 2.49 -9.98
N VAL A 106 -16.54 1.74 -9.07
CA VAL A 106 -15.08 1.85 -8.90
C VAL A 106 -14.36 1.39 -10.17
N ILE A 107 -14.69 0.20 -10.71
CA ILE A 107 -14.05 -0.32 -11.92
C ILE A 107 -14.30 0.60 -13.14
N PRO A 108 -15.55 1.03 -13.44
CA PRO A 108 -15.78 2.02 -14.49
C PRO A 108 -15.04 3.33 -14.26
N PHE A 109 -14.94 3.80 -13.01
CA PHE A 109 -14.21 5.02 -12.68
C PHE A 109 -12.71 4.88 -12.99
N ILE A 110 -12.05 3.79 -12.53
CA ILE A 110 -10.64 3.50 -12.83
C ILE A 110 -10.39 3.53 -14.33
N LYS A 111 -11.26 2.85 -15.11
CA LYS A 111 -11.16 2.80 -16.57
C LYS A 111 -11.34 4.17 -17.21
N ASN A 112 -12.40 4.90 -16.85
CA ASN A 112 -12.74 6.18 -17.45
C ASN A 112 -11.72 7.28 -17.13
N LYS A 113 -11.14 7.23 -15.93
CA LYS A 113 -10.07 8.16 -15.50
C LYS A 113 -8.68 7.69 -15.90
N ASN A 114 -8.57 6.46 -16.45
CA ASN A 114 -7.31 5.85 -16.85
C ASN A 114 -6.28 5.87 -15.71
N LEU A 115 -6.70 5.48 -14.50
CA LEU A 115 -5.81 5.45 -13.34
C LEU A 115 -4.71 4.41 -13.57
N GLN A 116 -3.46 4.79 -13.38
CA GLN A 116 -2.27 3.94 -13.55
C GLN A 116 -1.64 3.55 -12.22
N ALA A 117 -1.93 4.28 -11.15
CA ALA A 117 -1.53 3.89 -9.80
C ALA A 117 -2.21 2.57 -9.41
N GLU A 118 -1.58 1.81 -8.52
CA GLU A 118 -2.22 0.61 -7.98
C GLU A 118 -3.45 1.00 -7.16
N VAL A 119 -4.61 0.48 -7.57
CA VAL A 119 -5.86 0.66 -6.81
C VAL A 119 -6.19 -0.62 -6.06
N VAL A 120 -6.51 -0.49 -4.77
CA VAL A 120 -7.02 -1.57 -3.93
C VAL A 120 -8.27 -1.09 -3.19
N VAL A 121 -9.10 -2.02 -2.72
CA VAL A 121 -10.29 -1.68 -1.93
C VAL A 121 -10.09 -2.14 -0.49
N LEU A 122 -10.32 -1.25 0.47
CA LEU A 122 -10.47 -1.62 1.88
C LEU A 122 -11.95 -1.95 2.14
N ASN A 123 -12.23 -3.21 2.38
CA ASN A 123 -13.54 -3.72 2.74
C ASN A 123 -13.48 -4.30 4.16
N ASP A 124 -13.54 -3.41 5.14
CA ASP A 124 -13.56 -3.75 6.55
C ASP A 124 -14.63 -2.90 7.25
N PRO A 125 -15.72 -3.51 7.75
CA PRO A 125 -16.84 -2.78 8.35
C PRO A 125 -16.51 -2.17 9.72
N ASP A 126 -15.45 -2.64 10.39
CA ASP A 126 -15.07 -2.14 11.72
C ASP A 126 -14.12 -0.95 11.64
N ALA A 127 -14.64 0.16 11.10
CA ALA A 127 -13.88 1.40 10.91
C ALA A 127 -13.25 1.91 12.22
N ASN A 128 -13.93 1.78 13.33
CA ASN A 128 -13.44 2.23 14.63
C ASN A 128 -12.16 1.50 15.06
N THR A 129 -12.00 0.24 14.65
CA THR A 129 -10.82 -0.54 15.01
C THR A 129 -9.61 -0.24 14.12
N TRP A 130 -9.81 0.07 12.84
CA TRP A 130 -8.67 0.21 11.93
C TRP A 130 -8.25 1.66 11.67
N ILE A 131 -9.13 2.66 11.81
CA ILE A 131 -8.80 4.07 11.59
C ILE A 131 -7.60 4.49 12.46
N GLU A 132 -7.68 4.25 13.78
CA GLU A 132 -6.59 4.59 14.69
C GLU A 132 -5.29 3.81 14.43
N LYS A 133 -5.39 2.58 13.87
CA LYS A 133 -4.21 1.80 13.48
C LYS A 133 -3.53 2.32 12.21
N VAL A 134 -4.23 3.08 11.39
CA VAL A 134 -3.65 3.78 10.23
C VAL A 134 -2.89 5.00 10.70
N ALA A 135 -3.54 5.87 11.49
CA ALA A 135 -2.95 7.03 12.15
C ALA A 135 -3.81 7.41 13.36
N ASN A 136 -3.19 7.61 14.52
CA ASN A 136 -3.91 7.92 15.77
C ASN A 136 -4.70 9.24 15.69
N GLU A 137 -4.21 10.18 14.85
CA GLU A 137 -4.82 11.48 14.62
C GLU A 137 -5.93 11.48 13.56
N TRP A 138 -6.16 10.36 12.87
CA TRP A 138 -7.16 10.31 11.81
C TRP A 138 -8.58 10.31 12.37
N SER A 139 -9.37 11.30 11.97
CA SER A 139 -10.80 11.37 12.32
C SER A 139 -11.69 10.39 11.53
N GLY A 140 -11.14 9.78 10.47
CA GLY A 140 -11.86 8.93 9.51
C GLY A 140 -12.37 9.70 8.29
N ALA A 141 -12.12 11.02 8.21
CA ALA A 141 -12.51 11.79 7.03
C ALA A 141 -11.55 11.52 5.85
N ILE A 142 -12.08 11.67 4.65
CA ILE A 142 -11.32 11.54 3.39
C ILE A 142 -11.46 12.79 2.54
N PRO A 143 -10.41 13.15 1.78
CA PRO A 143 -9.21 12.37 1.50
C PRO A 143 -8.23 12.33 2.68
N ALA A 144 -7.52 11.21 2.81
CA ALA A 144 -6.43 11.08 3.75
C ALA A 144 -5.23 10.41 3.08
N THR A 145 -4.01 10.83 3.44
CA THR A 145 -2.80 10.35 2.78
C THR A 145 -1.72 10.01 3.79
N ILE A 146 -1.07 8.85 3.59
CA ILE A 146 0.16 8.49 4.27
C ILE A 146 1.30 8.58 3.27
N ILE A 147 2.39 9.21 3.67
CA ILE A 147 3.66 9.17 2.95
C ILE A 147 4.71 8.60 3.90
N TYR A 148 5.36 7.50 3.50
CA TYR A 148 6.39 6.90 4.34
C TYR A 148 7.53 6.26 3.56
N LYS A 149 8.71 6.24 4.18
CA LYS A 149 9.91 5.54 3.72
C LYS A 149 10.70 5.08 4.94
N ASN A 150 10.90 3.77 5.09
CA ASN A 150 11.47 3.17 6.30
C ASN A 150 10.69 3.61 7.56
N GLU A 151 11.38 4.21 8.55
CA GLU A 151 10.77 4.68 9.79
C GLU A 151 10.20 6.10 9.71
N LYS A 152 10.55 6.87 8.64
CA LYS A 152 9.98 8.20 8.43
C LYS A 152 8.56 8.06 7.87
N ARG A 153 7.58 8.62 8.58
CA ARG A 153 6.16 8.57 8.21
C ARG A 153 5.49 9.90 8.52
N LYS A 154 4.61 10.32 7.63
CA LYS A 154 3.72 11.47 7.82
C LYS A 154 2.31 11.08 7.42
N PHE A 155 1.33 11.63 8.12
CA PHE A 155 -0.09 11.49 7.84
C PHE A 155 -0.72 12.86 7.56
N TYR A 156 -1.69 12.87 6.65
CA TYR A 156 -2.40 14.09 6.24
C TYR A 156 -3.88 13.77 6.06
N GLU A 157 -4.74 14.52 6.74
CA GLU A 157 -6.20 14.47 6.58
C GLU A 157 -6.65 15.76 5.87
N GLN A 158 -6.26 15.87 4.60
CA GLN A 158 -6.57 17.01 3.75
C GLN A 158 -6.45 16.66 2.26
N SER A 159 -7.04 17.50 1.41
CA SER A 159 -6.74 17.43 -0.02
C SER A 159 -5.39 18.07 -0.33
N PHE A 160 -4.72 17.54 -1.35
CA PHE A 160 -3.47 18.08 -1.87
C PHE A 160 -3.66 18.82 -3.19
N THR A 161 -3.02 19.97 -3.32
CA THR A 161 -2.64 20.49 -4.62
C THR A 161 -1.44 19.72 -5.17
N GLU A 162 -1.16 19.88 -6.45
CA GLU A 162 0.00 19.25 -7.08
C GLU A 162 1.32 19.67 -6.43
N GLU A 163 1.47 20.95 -6.14
CA GLU A 163 2.70 21.53 -5.56
C GLU A 163 2.93 21.05 -4.12
N GLU A 164 1.89 21.02 -3.31
CA GLU A 164 1.96 20.50 -1.94
C GLU A 164 2.35 19.02 -1.92
N LEU A 165 1.68 18.19 -2.74
CA LEU A 165 1.98 16.76 -2.84
C LEU A 165 3.42 16.51 -3.29
N GLU A 166 3.87 17.24 -4.30
CA GLU A 166 5.25 17.12 -4.78
C GLU A 166 6.27 17.55 -3.72
N THR A 167 6.00 18.64 -2.99
CA THR A 167 6.85 19.12 -1.92
C THR A 167 7.01 18.08 -0.82
N GLU A 168 5.91 17.45 -0.42
CA GLU A 168 5.95 16.39 0.59
C GLU A 168 6.71 15.16 0.08
N ILE A 169 6.47 14.70 -1.15
CA ILE A 169 7.22 13.58 -1.76
C ILE A 169 8.73 13.88 -1.77
N LYS A 170 9.14 15.08 -2.19
CA LYS A 170 10.55 15.48 -2.21
C LYS A 170 11.19 15.46 -0.83
N SER A 171 10.44 15.78 0.23
CA SER A 171 10.94 15.74 1.60
C SER A 171 11.38 14.35 2.08
N PHE A 172 10.99 13.28 1.37
CA PHE A 172 11.37 11.88 1.66
C PHE A 172 12.45 11.35 0.74
N ILE A 173 12.73 12.03 -0.37
CA ILE A 173 13.72 11.58 -1.38
C ILE A 173 15.09 12.19 -1.10
N ASN A 174 15.12 13.40 -0.54
CA ASN A 174 16.34 14.19 -0.24
C ASN A 174 16.97 13.79 1.10
#